data_617802f1723ec08c2ba856498c75678f
#
_entry.id   617802f1723ec08c2ba856498c75678f
#
_cell.length_a   1.000
_cell.length_b   1.000
_cell.length_c   1.000
_cell.angle_alpha   90.00
_cell.angle_beta   90.00
_cell.angle_gamma   90.00
#
_symmetry.space_group_name_H-M   'P 1'
#
loop_
_entity.id
_entity.type
_entity.pdbx_description
1 polymer ?
#
loop_
_entity_poly.entity_id
_entity_poly.type
_entity_poly.pdbx_seq_one_letter_code
_entity_poly.pdbx_strand_id
1 'polypeptide(L)'
;MKRTLIVPLVTNGNSKVFEYNQFDCIINCVDAVSSLEISKFDEIYFILNKQVAQPWRLEEKISADVTRLNHIHFSFIILPSMTDSPAETIYKALSVIGWDDRCIFIKDGDNKFALDSTPTSGNYIITSSLENLDRVDPKHKSYVKTDEQGFVTNCIEKRVISDKFIAGGYCFRTAHMFKEAYEALKNYNNTFYISDIIYWLILNKDEKFLPVEAKDFLDFNI
;
A
#
# COMPACT_ATOMS: atom_id res chain seq x y z
N MET A 1 12.48 2.53 17.15
CA MET A 1 12.35 2.21 15.72
C MET A 1 11.26 3.11 15.15
N LYS A 2 11.54 3.89 14.10
CA LYS A 2 10.54 4.74 13.45
C LYS A 2 9.48 3.90 12.75
N ARG A 3 8.25 4.41 12.73
CA ARG A 3 7.08 3.80 12.07
C ARG A 3 6.59 4.75 11.00
N THR A 4 6.68 4.32 9.76
CA THR A 4 6.40 5.17 8.60
C THR A 4 5.21 4.62 7.82
N LEU A 5 4.19 5.46 7.60
CA LEU A 5 3.09 5.18 6.69
C LEU A 5 3.44 5.71 5.30
N ILE A 6 3.31 4.89 4.29
CA ILE A 6 3.54 5.26 2.88
C ILE A 6 2.27 5.01 2.09
N VAL A 7 1.76 6.05 1.43
CA VAL A 7 0.56 6.00 0.61
C VAL A 7 0.94 6.28 -0.84
N PRO A 8 1.13 5.24 -1.67
CA PRO A 8 1.47 5.41 -3.08
C PRO A 8 0.22 5.88 -3.86
N LEU A 9 0.33 7.02 -4.51
CA LEU A 9 -0.73 7.65 -5.30
C LEU A 9 -0.30 7.86 -6.77
N VAL A 10 0.74 7.14 -7.20
CA VAL A 10 1.19 7.13 -8.60
C VAL A 10 0.37 6.11 -9.36
N THR A 11 -0.50 6.57 -10.25
CA THR A 11 -1.42 5.71 -11.00
C THR A 11 -1.34 6.00 -12.50
N ASN A 12 -1.58 4.98 -13.31
CA ASN A 12 -1.64 5.09 -14.78
C ASN A 12 -2.99 5.63 -15.29
N GLY A 13 -3.77 6.30 -14.45
CA GLY A 13 -5.08 6.86 -14.79
C GLY A 13 -6.25 5.88 -14.69
N ASN A 14 -6.01 4.61 -14.39
CA ASN A 14 -7.06 3.58 -14.28
C ASN A 14 -7.51 3.33 -12.82
N SER A 15 -6.86 3.94 -11.84
CA SER A 15 -7.22 3.80 -10.43
C SER A 15 -8.05 5.00 -9.99
N LYS A 16 -9.14 4.77 -9.25
CA LYS A 16 -9.98 5.81 -8.66
C LYS A 16 -9.39 6.41 -7.37
N VAL A 17 -8.07 6.41 -7.22
CA VAL A 17 -7.39 7.24 -6.21
C VAL A 17 -7.79 8.69 -6.36
N PHE A 18 -7.93 9.13 -7.61
CA PHE A 18 -8.42 10.45 -7.99
C PHE A 18 -9.55 10.31 -9.00
N GLU A 19 -10.71 10.89 -8.71
CA GLU A 19 -11.79 11.02 -9.66
C GLU A 19 -11.72 12.40 -10.32
N TYR A 20 -11.61 12.41 -11.64
CA TYR A 20 -11.54 13.63 -12.42
C TYR A 20 -12.90 13.93 -13.06
N ASN A 21 -13.38 15.16 -12.91
CA ASN A 21 -14.45 15.72 -13.70
C ASN A 21 -13.92 16.92 -14.50
N GLN A 22 -14.76 17.56 -15.33
CA GLN A 22 -14.33 18.71 -16.15
C GLN A 22 -13.79 19.89 -15.34
N PHE A 23 -14.09 19.97 -14.05
CA PHE A 23 -13.85 21.15 -13.22
C PHE A 23 -13.00 20.85 -12.00
N ASP A 24 -12.91 19.59 -11.55
CA ASP A 24 -12.25 19.24 -10.31
C ASP A 24 -11.70 17.82 -10.29
N CYS A 25 -10.88 17.56 -9.28
CA CYS A 25 -10.32 16.25 -8.94
C CYS A 25 -10.78 15.88 -7.53
N ILE A 26 -11.57 14.83 -7.41
CA ILE A 26 -11.99 14.28 -6.12
C ILE A 26 -10.87 13.39 -5.59
N ILE A 27 -10.58 13.50 -4.30
CA ILE A 27 -9.48 12.81 -3.65
C ILE A 27 -10.02 11.75 -2.69
N ASN A 28 -9.86 10.48 -3.03
CA ASN A 28 -10.30 9.36 -2.21
C ASN A 28 -9.20 8.84 -1.26
N CYS A 29 -7.93 9.21 -1.50
CA CYS A 29 -6.80 8.69 -0.73
C CYS A 29 -6.80 9.10 0.75
N VAL A 30 -7.42 10.21 1.11
CA VAL A 30 -7.56 10.61 2.52
C VAL A 30 -8.53 9.69 3.23
N ASP A 31 -9.64 9.31 2.58
CA ASP A 31 -10.56 8.32 3.11
C ASP A 31 -9.91 6.95 3.27
N ALA A 32 -9.00 6.58 2.34
CA ALA A 32 -8.26 5.32 2.42
C ALA A 32 -7.44 5.18 3.71
N VAL A 33 -6.94 6.28 4.27
CA VAL A 33 -6.13 6.28 5.50
C VAL A 33 -6.92 6.66 6.75
N SER A 34 -8.11 7.23 6.61
CA SER A 34 -8.92 7.77 7.72
C SER A 34 -9.33 6.73 8.77
N SER A 35 -9.38 5.46 8.39
CA SER A 35 -9.74 4.33 9.25
C SER A 35 -8.56 3.66 9.94
N LEU A 36 -7.33 4.09 9.66
CA LEU A 36 -6.13 3.62 10.35
C LEU A 36 -5.91 4.40 11.65
N GLU A 37 -5.25 3.78 12.62
CA GLU A 37 -4.77 4.48 13.83
C GLU A 37 -3.53 5.32 13.47
N ILE A 38 -3.75 6.44 12.77
CA ILE A 38 -2.69 7.25 12.16
C ILE A 38 -1.71 7.78 13.22
N SER A 39 -2.16 8.04 14.44
CA SER A 39 -1.32 8.47 15.57
C SER A 39 -0.23 7.46 15.97
N LYS A 40 -0.31 6.23 15.49
CA LYS A 40 0.73 5.22 15.69
C LYS A 40 1.96 5.41 14.80
N PHE A 41 1.87 6.26 13.76
CA PHE A 41 2.98 6.52 12.84
C PHE A 41 3.74 7.78 13.25
N ASP A 42 5.05 7.71 13.16
CA ASP A 42 5.95 8.85 13.44
C ASP A 42 6.09 9.74 12.21
N GLU A 43 5.90 9.18 11.01
CA GLU A 43 6.00 9.86 9.70
C GLU A 43 4.97 9.31 8.74
N ILE A 44 4.38 10.19 7.91
CA ILE A 44 3.42 9.83 6.86
C ILE A 44 3.86 10.48 5.55
N TYR A 45 3.92 9.68 4.50
CA TYR A 45 4.30 10.14 3.16
C TYR A 45 3.23 9.80 2.13
N PHE A 46 2.75 10.82 1.43
CA PHE A 46 1.97 10.66 0.21
C PHE A 46 2.91 10.75 -0.99
N ILE A 47 2.91 9.71 -1.84
CA ILE A 47 3.79 9.63 -2.99
C ILE A 47 3.00 9.98 -4.24
N LEU A 48 3.37 11.08 -4.89
CA LEU A 48 2.70 11.62 -6.06
C LEU A 48 3.61 11.59 -7.29
N ASN A 49 3.01 11.61 -8.45
CA ASN A 49 3.72 11.87 -9.71
C ASN A 49 3.56 13.33 -10.11
N LYS A 50 4.64 13.97 -10.56
CA LYS A 50 4.66 15.38 -10.95
C LYS A 50 3.64 15.71 -12.05
N GLN A 51 3.50 14.82 -13.03
CA GLN A 51 2.61 15.04 -14.19
C GLN A 51 1.13 15.10 -13.80
N VAL A 52 0.75 14.40 -12.72
CA VAL A 52 -0.61 14.38 -12.20
C VAL A 52 -0.78 15.42 -11.08
N ALA A 53 0.21 15.53 -10.19
CA ALA A 53 0.10 16.39 -9.01
C ALA A 53 -0.02 17.89 -9.37
N GLN A 54 0.82 18.37 -10.29
CA GLN A 54 0.88 19.80 -10.61
C GLN A 54 -0.39 20.34 -11.28
N PRO A 55 -0.92 19.75 -12.37
CA PRO A 55 -2.11 20.27 -13.04
C PRO A 55 -3.34 20.37 -12.11
N TRP A 56 -3.44 19.46 -11.15
CA TRP A 56 -4.60 19.36 -10.27
C TRP A 56 -4.34 19.92 -8.86
N ARG A 57 -3.17 20.46 -8.59
CA ARG A 57 -2.78 21.01 -7.27
C ARG A 57 -3.03 20.01 -6.14
N LEU A 58 -2.65 18.74 -6.36
CA LEU A 58 -3.02 17.64 -5.46
C LEU A 58 -2.43 17.81 -4.06
N GLU A 59 -1.23 18.37 -3.92
CA GLU A 59 -0.61 18.63 -2.61
C GLU A 59 -1.49 19.55 -1.75
N GLU A 60 -2.04 20.63 -2.33
CA GLU A 60 -2.90 21.55 -1.61
C GLU A 60 -4.23 20.89 -1.23
N LYS A 61 -4.83 20.13 -2.15
CA LYS A 61 -6.10 19.43 -1.92
C LYS A 61 -5.96 18.36 -0.85
N ILE A 62 -4.94 17.49 -0.95
CA ILE A 62 -4.68 16.46 0.06
C ILE A 62 -4.39 17.12 1.41
N SER A 63 -3.60 18.21 1.43
CA SER A 63 -3.31 18.95 2.66
C SER A 63 -4.58 19.48 3.32
N ALA A 64 -5.50 20.06 2.53
CA ALA A 64 -6.77 20.56 3.06
C ALA A 64 -7.62 19.44 3.66
N ASP A 65 -7.64 18.25 3.05
CA ASP A 65 -8.43 17.13 3.54
C ASP A 65 -7.76 16.42 4.74
N VAL A 66 -6.44 16.26 4.73
CA VAL A 66 -5.68 15.63 5.84
C VAL A 66 -5.77 16.47 7.12
N THR A 67 -5.89 17.80 7.03
CA THR A 67 -6.10 18.65 8.22
C THR A 67 -7.37 18.27 8.99
N ARG A 68 -8.35 17.65 8.35
CA ARG A 68 -9.57 17.12 9.03
C ARG A 68 -9.25 15.89 9.91
N LEU A 69 -8.10 15.23 9.71
CA LEU A 69 -7.67 14.07 10.48
C LEU A 69 -6.87 14.41 11.76
N ASN A 70 -7.03 15.64 12.31
CA ASN A 70 -6.43 16.10 13.56
C ASN A 70 -4.88 16.05 13.63
N HIS A 71 -4.23 17.17 13.29
CA HIS A 71 -2.82 17.50 13.60
C HIS A 71 -1.76 16.42 13.28
N ILE A 72 -1.84 15.81 12.11
CA ILE A 72 -0.91 14.78 11.67
C ILE A 72 0.22 15.44 10.89
N HIS A 73 1.47 15.10 11.23
CA HIS A 73 2.61 15.45 10.41
C HIS A 73 2.69 14.52 9.20
N PHE A 74 2.54 15.06 8.01
CA PHE A 74 2.69 14.35 6.74
C PHE A 74 3.58 15.13 5.79
N SER A 75 4.12 14.43 4.80
CA SER A 75 4.96 15.01 3.75
C SER A 75 4.60 14.41 2.39
N PHE A 76 4.97 15.15 1.33
CA PHE A 76 4.83 14.65 -0.04
C PHE A 76 6.19 14.28 -0.60
N ILE A 77 6.21 13.19 -1.39
CA ILE A 77 7.32 12.86 -2.27
C ILE A 77 6.79 12.92 -3.70
N ILE A 78 7.32 13.88 -4.46
CA ILE A 78 6.90 14.09 -5.85
C ILE A 78 7.91 13.40 -6.77
N LEU A 79 7.50 12.28 -7.36
CA LEU A 79 8.32 11.57 -8.34
C LEU A 79 8.31 12.31 -9.68
N PRO A 80 9.46 12.46 -10.34
CA PRO A 80 9.56 13.21 -11.59
C PRO A 80 8.88 12.51 -12.78
N SER A 81 8.78 11.17 -12.73
CA SER A 81 8.20 10.33 -13.78
C SER A 81 7.25 9.28 -13.19
N MET A 82 6.38 8.73 -14.03
CA MET A 82 5.57 7.56 -13.69
C MET A 82 6.46 6.38 -13.34
N THR A 83 5.89 5.45 -12.60
CA THR A 83 6.51 4.18 -12.22
C THR A 83 5.74 3.03 -12.87
N ASP A 84 6.42 1.92 -13.11
CA ASP A 84 5.84 0.76 -13.79
C ASP A 84 5.03 -0.13 -12.84
N SER A 85 5.22 0.05 -11.51
CA SER A 85 4.51 -0.72 -10.48
C SER A 85 4.45 0.00 -9.13
N PRO A 86 3.49 -0.40 -8.25
CA PRO A 86 3.48 0.07 -6.86
C PRO A 86 4.79 -0.23 -6.12
N ALA A 87 5.40 -1.39 -6.37
CA ALA A 87 6.69 -1.75 -5.76
C ALA A 87 7.80 -0.76 -6.14
N GLU A 88 7.86 -0.33 -7.40
CA GLU A 88 8.81 0.70 -7.85
C GLU A 88 8.53 2.06 -7.20
N THR A 89 7.26 2.42 -7.08
CA THR A 89 6.86 3.66 -6.38
C THR A 89 7.40 3.69 -4.96
N ILE A 90 7.20 2.60 -4.21
CA ILE A 90 7.69 2.48 -2.83
C ILE A 90 9.21 2.50 -2.79
N TYR A 91 9.89 1.78 -3.68
CA TYR A 91 11.35 1.76 -3.74
C TYR A 91 11.92 3.16 -3.99
N LYS A 92 11.37 3.92 -4.94
CA LYS A 92 11.78 5.30 -5.21
C LYS A 92 11.50 6.23 -4.02
N ALA A 93 10.36 6.07 -3.36
CA ALA A 93 10.05 6.85 -2.16
C ALA A 93 11.03 6.55 -1.02
N LEU A 94 11.32 5.30 -0.74
CA LEU A 94 12.27 4.89 0.29
C LEU A 94 13.70 5.34 -0.02
N SER A 95 14.06 5.51 -1.29
CA SER A 95 15.36 6.11 -1.66
C SER A 95 15.51 7.57 -1.21
N VAL A 96 14.38 8.27 -1.00
CA VAL A 96 14.34 9.64 -0.46
C VAL A 96 14.21 9.63 1.06
N ILE A 97 13.34 8.76 1.59
CA ILE A 97 13.03 8.66 3.03
C ILE A 97 14.23 8.09 3.82
N GLY A 98 14.92 7.09 3.26
CA GLY A 98 16.03 6.34 3.86
C GLY A 98 15.73 4.85 4.04
N TRP A 99 16.81 4.06 4.04
CA TRP A 99 16.80 2.60 4.12
C TRP A 99 17.21 2.10 5.52
N ASP A 100 16.79 2.81 6.55
CA ASP A 100 17.09 2.45 7.93
C ASP A 100 16.18 1.31 8.44
N ASP A 101 16.32 0.96 9.71
CA ASP A 101 15.52 -0.08 10.38
C ASP A 101 14.09 0.37 10.72
N ARG A 102 13.54 1.40 10.04
CA ARG A 102 12.15 1.81 10.23
C ARG A 102 11.19 0.72 9.81
N CYS A 103 10.13 0.54 10.59
CA CYS A 103 8.98 -0.22 10.16
C CYS A 103 8.19 0.59 9.13
N ILE A 104 7.82 0.00 8.01
CA ILE A 104 6.99 0.64 7.00
C ILE A 104 5.62 -0.04 6.91
N PHE A 105 4.57 0.77 6.89
CA PHE A 105 3.24 0.35 6.54
C PHE A 105 2.87 1.00 5.20
N ILE A 106 2.59 0.19 4.20
CA ILE A 106 2.16 0.64 2.89
C ILE A 106 0.64 0.50 2.84
N LYS A 107 -0.06 1.57 2.45
CA LYS A 107 -1.51 1.58 2.28
C LYS A 107 -1.86 2.04 0.87
N ASP A 108 -2.52 1.17 0.11
CA ASP A 108 -3.03 1.54 -1.21
C ASP A 108 -4.09 2.64 -1.07
N GLY A 109 -4.04 3.62 -1.95
CA GLY A 109 -4.90 4.81 -1.89
C GLY A 109 -6.28 4.64 -2.50
N ASP A 110 -6.57 3.50 -3.14
CA ASP A 110 -7.80 3.23 -3.91
C ASP A 110 -8.79 2.30 -3.21
N ASN A 111 -8.62 2.09 -1.93
CA ASN A 111 -9.51 1.28 -1.11
C ASN A 111 -9.53 1.75 0.34
N LYS A 112 -10.55 1.36 1.08
CA LYS A 112 -10.72 1.63 2.51
C LYS A 112 -10.99 0.34 3.26
N PHE A 113 -10.49 0.24 4.49
CA PHE A 113 -10.81 -0.82 5.45
C PHE A 113 -10.57 -0.32 6.88
N ALA A 114 -11.20 -0.96 7.84
CA ALA A 114 -10.93 -0.77 9.26
C ALA A 114 -10.13 -1.96 9.81
N LEU A 115 -9.36 -1.71 10.87
CA LEU A 115 -8.60 -2.70 11.62
C LEU A 115 -8.93 -2.57 13.10
N ASP A 116 -8.94 -3.69 13.84
CA ASP A 116 -9.02 -3.63 15.31
C ASP A 116 -7.80 -2.94 15.93
N SER A 117 -6.65 -3.12 15.32
CA SER A 117 -5.42 -2.40 15.64
C SER A 117 -4.51 -2.35 14.41
N THR A 118 -4.02 -1.17 14.09
CA THR A 118 -3.07 -0.99 12.98
C THR A 118 -1.70 -1.54 13.36
N PRO A 119 -1.14 -2.55 12.64
CA PRO A 119 0.18 -3.09 12.93
C PRO A 119 1.27 -2.07 12.57
N THR A 120 2.19 -1.84 13.48
CA THR A 120 3.31 -0.89 13.33
C THR A 120 4.67 -1.50 13.63
N SER A 121 4.71 -2.83 13.76
CA SER A 121 5.94 -3.62 13.95
C SER A 121 5.71 -5.03 13.45
N GLY A 122 6.74 -5.68 12.88
CA GLY A 122 6.65 -7.02 12.29
C GLY A 122 6.23 -7.02 10.82
N ASN A 123 5.95 -8.21 10.29
CA ASN A 123 5.56 -8.40 8.91
C ASN A 123 4.10 -8.85 8.84
N TYR A 124 3.25 -8.03 8.23
CA TYR A 124 1.81 -8.31 8.14
C TYR A 124 1.28 -8.00 6.74
N ILE A 125 0.25 -8.72 6.35
CA ILE A 125 -0.54 -8.48 5.15
C ILE A 125 -1.98 -8.27 5.58
N ILE A 126 -2.57 -7.17 5.18
CA ILE A 126 -3.99 -6.93 5.45
C ILE A 126 -4.80 -7.68 4.41
N THR A 127 -5.69 -8.56 4.88
CA THR A 127 -6.49 -9.46 4.03
C THR A 127 -7.97 -9.25 4.25
N SER A 128 -8.77 -9.60 3.25
CA SER A 128 -10.23 -9.69 3.36
C SER A 128 -10.70 -10.96 2.66
N SER A 129 -11.96 -11.36 2.91
CA SER A 129 -12.54 -12.58 2.36
C SER A 129 -13.34 -12.33 1.08
N LEU A 130 -13.32 -13.30 0.16
CA LEU A 130 -14.20 -13.33 -1.02
C LEU A 130 -15.68 -13.48 -0.69
N GLU A 131 -16.07 -13.70 0.57
CA GLU A 131 -17.47 -13.67 1.00
C GLU A 131 -18.16 -12.33 0.71
N ASN A 132 -17.37 -11.27 0.52
CA ASN A 132 -17.83 -9.94 0.12
C ASN A 132 -17.74 -9.69 -1.40
N LEU A 133 -18.06 -10.69 -2.23
CA LEU A 133 -17.91 -10.64 -3.71
C LEU A 133 -18.63 -9.49 -4.38
N ASP A 134 -19.73 -8.98 -3.81
CA ASP A 134 -20.46 -7.84 -4.36
C ASP A 134 -19.65 -6.52 -4.32
N ARG A 135 -18.48 -6.52 -3.66
CA ARG A 135 -17.66 -5.34 -3.39
C ARG A 135 -16.24 -5.45 -3.95
N VAL A 136 -15.91 -6.50 -4.70
CA VAL A 136 -14.59 -6.71 -5.28
C VAL A 136 -14.66 -7.41 -6.63
N ASP A 137 -13.75 -7.04 -7.55
CA ASP A 137 -13.48 -7.88 -8.72
C ASP A 137 -12.33 -8.85 -8.37
N PRO A 138 -12.61 -10.17 -8.26
CA PRO A 138 -11.60 -11.15 -7.87
C PRO A 138 -10.41 -11.23 -8.81
N LYS A 139 -10.57 -10.82 -10.09
CA LYS A 139 -9.51 -10.86 -11.11
C LYS A 139 -8.44 -9.79 -10.92
N HIS A 140 -8.75 -8.78 -10.12
CA HIS A 140 -7.85 -7.63 -9.87
C HIS A 140 -7.19 -7.67 -8.50
N LYS A 141 -7.33 -8.77 -7.74
CA LYS A 141 -6.77 -8.91 -6.38
C LYS A 141 -5.60 -9.89 -6.34
N SER A 142 -4.67 -9.64 -5.43
CA SER A 142 -3.65 -10.60 -5.02
C SER A 142 -4.20 -11.51 -3.92
N TYR A 143 -3.80 -12.77 -3.88
CA TYR A 143 -4.32 -13.75 -2.94
C TYR A 143 -3.22 -14.34 -2.07
N VAL A 144 -3.56 -14.71 -0.83
CA VAL A 144 -2.64 -15.33 0.11
C VAL A 144 -3.11 -16.72 0.51
N LYS A 145 -2.17 -17.64 0.73
CA LYS A 145 -2.40 -18.93 1.36
C LYS A 145 -1.59 -19.03 2.64
N THR A 146 -2.17 -19.59 3.70
CA THR A 146 -1.53 -19.76 5.00
C THR A 146 -1.30 -21.22 5.31
N ASP A 147 -0.33 -21.51 6.21
CA ASP A 147 -0.14 -22.81 6.83
C ASP A 147 -1.09 -23.01 8.03
N GLU A 148 -0.95 -24.15 8.70
CA GLU A 148 -1.72 -24.50 9.90
C GLU A 148 -1.41 -23.60 11.10
N GLN A 149 -0.25 -22.91 11.10
CA GLN A 149 0.14 -21.96 12.13
C GLN A 149 -0.35 -20.53 11.84
N GLY A 150 -0.98 -20.32 10.68
CA GLY A 150 -1.51 -19.04 10.23
C GLY A 150 -0.51 -18.15 9.51
N PHE A 151 0.74 -18.60 9.27
CA PHE A 151 1.70 -17.82 8.49
C PHE A 151 1.43 -17.93 6.99
N VAL A 152 1.65 -16.83 6.28
CA VAL A 152 1.53 -16.79 4.82
C VAL A 152 2.63 -17.65 4.19
N THR A 153 2.22 -18.61 3.38
CA THR A 153 3.12 -19.52 2.63
C THR A 153 3.17 -19.19 1.15
N ASN A 154 2.16 -18.50 0.64
CA ASN A 154 2.10 -18.11 -0.76
C ASN A 154 1.34 -16.79 -0.93
N CYS A 155 1.79 -15.98 -1.88
CA CYS A 155 1.20 -14.71 -2.25
C CYS A 155 1.28 -14.55 -3.77
N ILE A 156 0.11 -14.52 -4.46
CA ILE A 156 0.08 -14.51 -5.93
C ILE A 156 -0.82 -13.38 -6.43
N GLU A 157 -0.28 -12.59 -7.35
CA GLU A 157 -0.98 -11.51 -8.02
C GLU A 157 -2.04 -12.03 -9.01
N LYS A 158 -3.25 -11.49 -8.96
CA LYS A 158 -4.35 -11.71 -9.92
C LYS A 158 -4.71 -13.17 -10.17
N ARG A 159 -4.44 -14.05 -9.23
CA ARG A 159 -4.76 -15.46 -9.31
C ARG A 159 -5.38 -15.97 -8.02
N VAL A 160 -6.62 -16.41 -8.08
CA VAL A 160 -7.34 -16.97 -6.94
C VAL A 160 -6.70 -18.30 -6.53
N ILE A 161 -6.13 -18.36 -5.33
CA ILE A 161 -5.51 -19.54 -4.72
C ILE A 161 -6.11 -19.90 -3.36
N SER A 162 -6.99 -19.03 -2.85
CA SER A 162 -7.70 -19.16 -1.58
C SER A 162 -8.92 -18.23 -1.59
N ASP A 163 -9.69 -18.23 -0.52
CA ASP A 163 -10.77 -17.29 -0.23
C ASP A 163 -10.27 -15.92 0.29
N LYS A 164 -8.97 -15.78 0.62
CA LYS A 164 -8.40 -14.57 1.20
C LYS A 164 -7.61 -13.78 0.15
N PHE A 165 -8.04 -12.54 -0.07
CA PHE A 165 -7.32 -11.58 -0.92
C PHE A 165 -6.66 -10.48 -0.10
N ILE A 166 -5.67 -9.80 -0.69
CA ILE A 166 -4.97 -8.68 -0.08
C ILE A 166 -5.81 -7.41 -0.22
N ALA A 167 -6.12 -6.79 0.92
CA ALA A 167 -6.96 -5.59 1.01
C ALA A 167 -6.19 -4.28 0.80
N GLY A 168 -4.94 -4.32 0.31
CA GLY A 168 -4.14 -3.12 0.02
C GLY A 168 -3.48 -2.50 1.25
N GLY A 169 -3.12 -3.32 2.22
CA GLY A 169 -2.31 -2.93 3.38
C GLY A 169 -1.16 -3.91 3.61
N TYR A 170 0.07 -3.40 3.80
CA TYR A 170 1.26 -4.22 3.95
C TYR A 170 2.19 -3.61 5.01
N CYS A 171 2.59 -4.40 5.99
CA CYS A 171 3.56 -3.99 7.00
C CYS A 171 4.85 -4.78 6.85
N PHE A 172 5.97 -4.10 6.71
CA PHE A 172 7.30 -4.68 6.70
C PHE A 172 8.06 -4.23 7.94
N ARG A 173 8.66 -5.17 8.62
CA ARG A 173 9.45 -4.95 9.83
C ARG A 173 10.55 -3.89 9.64
N THR A 174 11.20 -3.87 8.47
CA THR A 174 12.20 -2.86 8.12
C THR A 174 12.09 -2.43 6.66
N ALA A 175 12.44 -1.17 6.36
CA ALA A 175 12.56 -0.68 4.99
C ALA A 175 13.66 -1.41 4.22
N HIS A 176 14.71 -1.85 4.93
CA HIS A 176 15.85 -2.55 4.34
C HIS A 176 15.44 -3.88 3.66
N MET A 177 14.57 -4.67 4.31
CA MET A 177 14.12 -5.93 3.71
C MET A 177 13.31 -5.72 2.42
N PHE A 178 12.51 -4.65 2.35
CA PHE A 178 11.81 -4.28 1.11
C PHE A 178 12.81 -3.95 -0.01
N LYS A 179 13.84 -3.15 0.31
CA LYS A 179 14.92 -2.81 -0.62
C LYS A 179 15.61 -4.05 -1.17
N GLU A 180 16.04 -4.94 -0.29
CA GLU A 180 16.77 -6.16 -0.65
C GLU A 180 15.94 -7.03 -1.62
N ALA A 181 14.67 -7.26 -1.31
CA ALA A 181 13.79 -8.02 -2.17
C ALA A 181 13.55 -7.34 -3.53
N TYR A 182 13.34 -6.01 -3.52
CA TYR A 182 13.16 -5.23 -4.74
C TYR A 182 14.38 -5.33 -5.67
N GLU A 183 15.58 -5.12 -5.14
CA GLU A 183 16.83 -5.17 -5.91
C GLU A 183 17.11 -6.56 -6.47
N ALA A 184 16.79 -7.62 -5.72
CA ALA A 184 16.88 -8.98 -6.19
C ALA A 184 15.92 -9.27 -7.35
N LEU A 185 14.63 -8.90 -7.20
CA LEU A 185 13.61 -9.16 -8.21
C LEU A 185 13.83 -8.36 -9.49
N LYS A 186 14.33 -7.12 -9.39
CA LYS A 186 14.61 -6.26 -10.54
C LYS A 186 15.59 -6.88 -11.53
N ASN A 187 16.48 -7.77 -11.09
CA ASN A 187 17.40 -8.47 -11.95
C ASN A 187 16.74 -9.56 -12.82
N TYR A 188 15.53 -9.99 -12.48
CA TYR A 188 14.81 -11.07 -13.17
C TYR A 188 13.57 -10.60 -13.92
N ASN A 189 12.95 -9.50 -13.47
CA ASN A 189 11.72 -8.98 -14.08
C ASN A 189 11.68 -7.46 -13.96
N ASN A 190 11.21 -6.78 -15.02
CA ASN A 190 11.09 -5.32 -15.01
C ASN A 190 9.84 -4.82 -14.29
N THR A 191 8.80 -5.63 -14.19
CA THR A 191 7.54 -5.28 -13.54
C THR A 191 7.13 -6.37 -12.56
N PHE A 192 6.97 -5.99 -11.31
CA PHE A 192 6.49 -6.87 -10.24
C PHE A 192 5.73 -6.05 -9.17
N TYR A 193 4.97 -6.74 -8.36
CA TYR A 193 4.06 -6.17 -7.37
C TYR A 193 4.60 -6.31 -5.95
N ILE A 194 3.93 -5.72 -4.97
CA ILE A 194 4.28 -5.88 -3.54
C ILE A 194 4.10 -7.35 -3.11
N SER A 195 3.13 -8.06 -3.68
CA SER A 195 2.94 -9.51 -3.48
C SER A 195 4.18 -10.32 -3.88
N ASP A 196 4.89 -9.95 -4.96
CA ASP A 196 6.12 -10.62 -5.37
C ASP A 196 7.29 -10.34 -4.41
N ILE A 197 7.38 -9.11 -3.87
CA ILE A 197 8.33 -8.75 -2.81
C ILE A 197 8.13 -9.65 -1.59
N ILE A 198 6.89 -9.80 -1.13
CA ILE A 198 6.54 -10.63 0.02
C ILE A 198 6.88 -12.10 -0.24
N TYR A 199 6.48 -12.60 -1.41
CA TYR A 199 6.75 -13.99 -1.78
C TYR A 199 8.24 -14.28 -1.86
N TRP A 200 9.03 -13.36 -2.42
CA TRP A 200 10.49 -13.48 -2.47
C TRP A 200 11.09 -13.54 -1.06
N LEU A 201 10.63 -12.69 -0.13
CA LEU A 201 11.09 -12.68 1.25
C LEU A 201 10.77 -13.98 1.98
N ILE A 202 9.60 -14.55 1.77
CA ILE A 202 9.20 -15.84 2.33
C ILE A 202 10.13 -16.94 1.83
N LEU A 203 10.38 -17.00 0.51
CA LEU A 203 11.16 -18.09 -0.10
C LEU A 203 12.66 -17.99 0.14
N ASN A 204 13.22 -16.79 0.15
CA ASN A 204 14.68 -16.60 0.12
C ASN A 204 15.27 -16.14 1.45
N LYS A 205 14.42 -15.60 2.35
CA LYS A 205 14.85 -15.07 3.65
C LYS A 205 14.18 -15.74 4.84
N ASP A 206 13.30 -16.71 4.60
CA ASP A 206 12.49 -17.38 5.63
C ASP A 206 11.70 -16.37 6.49
N GLU A 207 11.33 -15.23 5.89
CA GLU A 207 10.54 -14.22 6.57
C GLU A 207 9.08 -14.67 6.73
N LYS A 208 8.58 -14.51 7.94
CA LYS A 208 7.20 -14.89 8.28
C LYS A 208 6.31 -13.67 8.22
N PHE A 209 5.22 -13.78 7.45
CA PHE A 209 4.16 -12.79 7.38
C PHE A 209 2.88 -13.34 7.99
N LEU A 210 2.18 -12.52 8.76
CA LEU A 210 0.87 -12.86 9.34
C LEU A 210 -0.23 -12.08 8.61
N PRO A 211 -1.33 -12.72 8.23
CA PRO A 211 -2.50 -12.03 7.74
C PRO A 211 -3.21 -11.33 8.91
N VAL A 212 -3.68 -10.11 8.67
CA VAL A 212 -4.58 -9.37 9.57
C VAL A 212 -5.86 -9.10 8.81
N GLU A 213 -6.99 -9.50 9.37
CA GLU A 213 -8.28 -9.37 8.71
C GLU A 213 -8.76 -7.92 8.71
N ALA A 214 -9.12 -7.43 7.53
CA ALA A 214 -9.74 -6.14 7.32
C ALA A 214 -11.25 -6.23 7.57
N LYS A 215 -11.79 -5.23 8.26
CA LYS A 215 -13.23 -5.01 8.42
C LYS A 215 -13.70 -3.91 7.46
N ASP A 216 -14.95 -3.97 7.05
CA ASP A 216 -15.60 -2.93 6.24
C ASP A 216 -14.80 -2.56 4.97
N PHE A 217 -14.23 -3.58 4.31
CA PHE A 217 -13.45 -3.35 3.09
C PHE A 217 -14.33 -2.75 1.98
N LEU A 218 -13.83 -1.68 1.38
CA LEU A 218 -14.44 -0.99 0.24
C LEU A 218 -13.37 -0.71 -0.82
N ASP A 219 -13.57 -1.23 -2.02
CA ASP A 219 -12.77 -0.91 -3.21
C ASP A 219 -13.36 0.30 -3.92
N PHE A 220 -12.59 1.35 -4.15
CA PHE A 220 -13.07 2.53 -4.86
C PHE A 220 -13.15 2.33 -6.38
N ASN A 221 -12.58 1.24 -6.90
CA ASN A 221 -12.55 0.93 -8.34
C ASN A 221 -13.78 0.17 -8.86
N ILE A 222 -14.77 -0.06 -8.00
CA ILE A 222 -16.03 -0.73 -8.35
C ILE A 222 -17.14 0.28 -8.60
#